data_1085ac6f0bc1bf2289a161f83043fd33
#
_entry.id   1085ac6f0bc1bf2289a161f83043fd33
#
_cell.length_a   1.000
_cell.length_b   1.000
_cell.length_c   1.000
_cell.angle_alpha   90.00
_cell.angle_beta   90.00
_cell.angle_gamma   90.00
#
_symmetry.space_group_name_H-M   'P 1'
#
loop_
_entity.id
_entity.type
_entity.pdbx_description
1 polymer ?
#
loop_
_entity_poly.entity_id
_entity_poly.type
_entity_poly.pdbx_seq_one_letter_code
_entity_poly.pdbx_strand_id
1 'polypeptide(L)'
;MGNKKKILFVCQYFYPEIFRGNDVAFHWAEEGHDVHVVTGIPNYPDGVFHKGYGMFKNRNQVVNGVRVTRLPIFPRGNNKIMLILNYFSYFIVAWGYVLFLAISHKYDFVFVQQLSPVMMSAPGVLYKKLRKVPLYTWVLDLWPESLAAAGGINNRHILGFFNHFVKSEYKWSDKILTSSKSFDLNI
;
A
#
# COMPACT_ATOMS: atom_id res chain seq x y z
N MET A 1 -2.94 -0.35 29.86
CA MET A 1 -2.69 0.50 28.67
C MET A 1 -1.53 -0.10 27.90
N GLY A 2 -1.74 -0.55 26.68
CA GLY A 2 -0.68 -1.08 25.82
C GLY A 2 0.34 0.01 25.48
N ASN A 3 1.61 -0.40 25.28
CA ASN A 3 2.67 0.55 24.94
C ASN A 3 2.37 1.21 23.58
N LYS A 4 2.28 2.55 23.54
CA LYS A 4 2.03 3.34 22.31
C LYS A 4 3.06 2.99 21.23
N LYS A 5 2.60 2.60 20.05
CA LYS A 5 3.44 2.24 18.90
C LYS A 5 3.40 3.32 17.83
N LYS A 6 4.51 3.47 17.12
CA LYS A 6 4.61 4.27 15.89
C LYS A 6 4.51 3.35 14.68
N ILE A 7 3.48 3.49 13.88
CA ILE A 7 3.13 2.58 12.80
C ILE A 7 3.27 3.28 11.45
N LEU A 8 4.06 2.72 10.55
CA LEU A 8 4.06 3.10 9.14
C LEU A 8 3.06 2.23 8.38
N PHE A 9 1.98 2.82 7.91
CA PHE A 9 0.97 2.13 7.13
C PHE A 9 1.11 2.50 5.65
N VAL A 10 1.40 1.54 4.80
CA VAL A 10 1.60 1.73 3.35
C VAL A 10 0.44 1.12 2.58
N CYS A 11 -0.26 1.93 1.81
CA CYS A 11 -1.36 1.49 0.94
C CYS A 11 -1.53 2.48 -0.21
N GLN A 12 -1.94 2.03 -1.38
CA GLN A 12 -2.18 2.95 -2.51
C GLN A 12 -3.47 3.76 -2.34
N TYR A 13 -4.50 3.19 -1.73
CA TYR A 13 -5.82 3.78 -1.55
C TYR A 13 -6.15 3.94 -0.07
N PHE A 14 -6.61 5.11 0.30
CA PHE A 14 -7.00 5.45 1.66
C PHE A 14 -8.08 6.55 1.65
N TYR A 15 -8.64 6.85 2.81
CA TYR A 15 -9.65 7.90 2.97
C TYR A 15 -9.34 9.17 2.14
N PRO A 16 -10.33 9.73 1.43
CA PRO A 16 -11.79 9.49 1.49
C PRO A 16 -12.31 8.31 0.66
N GLU A 17 -11.44 7.56 -0.01
CA GLU A 17 -11.80 6.31 -0.67
C GLU A 17 -12.16 5.24 0.38
N ILE A 18 -13.19 4.41 0.09
CA ILE A 18 -13.73 3.44 1.06
C ILE A 18 -12.98 2.12 0.93
N PHE A 19 -11.96 1.95 1.78
CA PHE A 19 -11.19 0.71 1.87
C PHE A 19 -11.09 0.24 3.33
N ARG A 20 -11.05 -1.06 3.56
CA ARG A 20 -10.96 -1.65 4.91
C ARG A 20 -9.73 -1.21 5.70
N GLY A 21 -8.66 -0.79 5.04
CA GLY A 21 -7.49 -0.22 5.69
C GLY A 21 -7.77 1.04 6.49
N ASN A 22 -8.81 1.79 6.10
CA ASN A 22 -9.23 2.98 6.84
C ASN A 22 -9.65 2.61 8.27
N ASP A 23 -10.50 1.58 8.40
CA ASP A 23 -11.03 1.14 9.71
C ASP A 23 -9.89 0.68 10.61
N VAL A 24 -8.94 -0.06 10.06
CA VAL A 24 -7.76 -0.56 10.80
C VAL A 24 -6.89 0.61 11.29
N ALA A 25 -6.59 1.57 10.42
CA ALA A 25 -5.74 2.71 10.76
C ALA A 25 -6.43 3.64 11.80
N PHE A 26 -7.72 3.88 11.65
CA PHE A 26 -8.50 4.71 12.57
C PHE A 26 -8.61 4.05 13.95
N HIS A 27 -8.92 2.75 13.98
CA HIS A 27 -8.99 1.99 15.23
C HIS A 27 -7.66 2.04 16.00
N TRP A 28 -6.53 1.86 15.33
CA TRP A 28 -5.23 1.97 15.99
C TRP A 28 -4.94 3.38 16.52
N ALA A 29 -5.39 4.43 15.82
CA ALA A 29 -5.25 5.79 16.31
C ALA A 29 -6.15 6.04 17.55
N GLU A 30 -7.37 5.49 17.57
CA GLU A 30 -8.28 5.51 18.72
C GLU A 30 -7.68 4.79 19.94
N GLU A 31 -6.94 3.69 19.73
CA GLU A 31 -6.19 3.00 20.78
C GLU A 31 -4.94 3.77 21.26
N GLY A 32 -4.68 4.94 20.69
CA GLY A 32 -3.59 5.83 21.10
C GLY A 32 -2.27 5.59 20.37
N HIS A 33 -2.23 4.76 19.34
CA HIS A 33 -1.04 4.57 18.50
C HIS A 33 -0.78 5.78 17.60
N ASP A 34 0.49 6.02 17.24
CA ASP A 34 0.89 7.05 16.28
C ASP A 34 0.95 6.43 14.88
N VAL A 35 -0.14 6.57 14.12
CA VAL A 35 -0.29 5.97 12.80
C VAL A 35 0.03 6.99 11.72
N HIS A 36 0.98 6.66 10.84
CA HIS A 36 1.31 7.42 9.65
C HIS A 36 0.99 6.63 8.39
N VAL A 37 -0.03 7.02 7.67
CA VAL A 37 -0.44 6.43 6.39
C VAL A 37 0.26 7.12 5.24
N VAL A 38 0.92 6.35 4.39
CA VAL A 38 1.49 6.77 3.11
C VAL A 38 0.64 6.18 2.00
N THR A 39 -0.04 7.04 1.24
CA THR A 39 -1.04 6.65 0.24
C THR A 39 -0.93 7.50 -1.02
N GLY A 40 -1.69 7.18 -2.06
CA GLY A 40 -1.83 8.02 -3.25
C GLY A 40 -2.83 9.16 -3.07
N ILE A 41 -2.85 10.11 -4.02
CA ILE A 41 -3.95 11.10 -4.11
C ILE A 41 -5.24 10.32 -4.47
N PRO A 42 -6.36 10.53 -3.74
CA PRO A 42 -7.59 9.76 -3.96
C PRO A 42 -8.16 9.99 -5.37
N ASN A 43 -8.44 8.89 -6.07
CA ASN A 43 -8.90 8.90 -7.46
C ASN A 43 -9.75 7.66 -7.85
N TYR A 44 -10.02 6.77 -6.90
CA TYR A 44 -10.86 5.59 -7.09
C TYR A 44 -12.28 5.85 -6.55
N PRO A 45 -13.37 5.38 -7.21
CA PRO A 45 -13.37 4.56 -8.44
C PRO A 45 -13.32 5.36 -9.75
N ASP A 46 -13.58 6.65 -9.72
CA ASP A 46 -13.94 7.48 -10.89
C ASP A 46 -12.77 7.74 -11.86
N GLY A 47 -11.55 7.39 -11.46
CA GLY A 47 -10.35 7.56 -12.28
C GLY A 47 -9.83 9.00 -12.37
N VAL A 48 -10.47 9.94 -11.67
CA VAL A 48 -10.08 11.36 -11.54
C VAL A 48 -9.85 11.70 -10.07
N PHE A 49 -9.04 12.72 -9.80
CA PHE A 49 -8.83 13.13 -8.41
C PHE A 49 -10.14 13.61 -7.77
N HIS A 50 -10.40 13.14 -6.56
CA HIS A 50 -11.56 13.58 -5.78
C HIS A 50 -11.54 15.09 -5.56
N LYS A 51 -12.74 15.68 -5.47
CA LYS A 51 -12.90 17.14 -5.23
C LYS A 51 -12.14 17.55 -3.97
N GLY A 52 -11.32 18.58 -4.08
CA GLY A 52 -10.49 19.08 -2.98
C GLY A 52 -9.11 18.46 -2.88
N TYR A 53 -8.81 17.42 -3.63
CA TYR A 53 -7.49 16.75 -3.67
C TYR A 53 -6.77 16.99 -5.00
N GLY A 54 -5.45 16.91 -4.99
CA GLY A 54 -4.64 17.11 -6.20
C GLY A 54 -3.16 17.17 -5.90
N MET A 55 -2.36 17.39 -6.95
CA MET A 55 -0.89 17.38 -6.87
C MET A 55 -0.32 18.34 -5.79
N PHE A 56 -1.04 19.44 -5.51
CA PHE A 56 -0.63 20.47 -4.55
C PHE A 56 -1.69 20.74 -3.47
N LYS A 57 -2.77 19.94 -3.43
CA LYS A 57 -3.91 20.17 -2.51
C LYS A 57 -4.10 18.97 -1.59
N ASN A 58 -4.24 19.26 -0.27
CA ASN A 58 -4.58 18.29 0.79
C ASN A 58 -3.69 17.03 0.81
N ARG A 59 -2.40 17.21 0.53
CA ARG A 59 -1.44 16.10 0.52
C ARG A 59 -1.06 15.62 1.92
N ASN A 60 -1.04 16.49 2.89
CA ASN A 60 -0.74 16.15 4.29
C ASN A 60 -1.91 16.59 5.16
N GLN A 61 -2.52 15.64 5.86
CA GLN A 61 -3.66 15.87 6.72
C GLN A 61 -3.59 14.96 7.95
N VAL A 62 -4.29 15.36 9.01
CA VAL A 62 -4.67 14.46 10.10
C VAL A 62 -6.15 14.16 9.95
N VAL A 63 -6.49 12.88 9.85
CA VAL A 63 -7.86 12.39 9.68
C VAL A 63 -8.12 11.35 10.75
N ASN A 64 -9.10 11.58 11.63
CA ASN A 64 -9.44 10.70 12.75
C ASN A 64 -8.19 10.26 13.56
N GLY A 65 -7.30 11.21 13.87
CA GLY A 65 -6.07 10.95 14.62
C GLY A 65 -4.91 10.34 13.80
N VAL A 66 -5.15 9.94 12.56
CA VAL A 66 -4.15 9.36 11.65
C VAL A 66 -3.46 10.44 10.83
N ARG A 67 -2.13 10.46 10.83
CA ARG A 67 -1.36 11.29 9.89
C ARG A 67 -1.39 10.66 8.50
N VAL A 68 -1.86 11.40 7.50
CA VAL A 68 -1.99 10.91 6.13
C VAL A 68 -1.12 11.75 5.20
N THR A 69 -0.17 11.11 4.54
CA THR A 69 0.62 11.71 3.46
C THR A 69 0.20 11.11 2.12
N ARG A 70 -0.32 11.96 1.23
CA ARG A 70 -0.73 11.57 -0.12
C ARG A 70 0.36 11.91 -1.12
N LEU A 71 0.83 10.88 -1.78
CA LEU A 71 1.89 10.98 -2.78
C LEU A 71 1.34 11.46 -4.13
N PRO A 72 2.12 12.28 -4.88
CA PRO A 72 1.73 12.68 -6.22
C PRO A 72 1.79 11.46 -7.15
N ILE A 73 0.65 11.17 -7.75
CA ILE A 73 0.47 10.05 -8.68
C ILE A 73 -0.31 10.52 -9.89
N PHE A 74 -0.20 9.82 -11.01
CA PHE A 74 -1.16 9.99 -12.10
C PHE A 74 -2.53 9.46 -11.67
N PRO A 75 -3.64 10.11 -12.03
CA PRO A 75 -4.97 9.56 -11.77
C PRO A 75 -5.15 8.25 -12.55
N ARG A 76 -5.98 7.34 -12.01
CA ARG A 76 -6.22 6.02 -12.61
C ARG A 76 -6.75 6.10 -14.05
N GLY A 77 -7.52 7.16 -14.36
CA GLY A 77 -8.16 7.32 -15.65
C GLY A 77 -9.13 6.19 -16.00
N ASN A 78 -9.58 6.19 -17.26
CA ASN A 78 -10.57 5.23 -17.76
C ASN A 78 -9.99 4.26 -18.81
N ASN A 79 -8.67 4.20 -18.95
CA ASN A 79 -8.02 3.32 -19.92
C ASN A 79 -6.80 2.60 -19.31
N LYS A 80 -6.36 1.53 -19.97
CA LYS A 80 -5.27 0.66 -19.50
C LYS A 80 -3.93 1.42 -19.32
N ILE A 81 -3.64 2.39 -20.17
CA ILE A 81 -2.38 3.15 -20.12
C ILE A 81 -2.36 4.02 -18.85
N MET A 82 -3.44 4.76 -18.60
CA MET A 82 -3.56 5.57 -17.38
C MET A 82 -3.52 4.74 -16.11
N LEU A 83 -4.14 3.55 -16.13
CA LEU A 83 -4.07 2.59 -15.03
C LEU A 83 -2.63 2.15 -14.73
N ILE A 84 -1.87 1.81 -15.79
CA ILE A 84 -0.46 1.43 -15.66
C ILE A 84 0.36 2.62 -15.11
N LEU A 85 0.17 3.82 -15.65
CA LEU A 85 0.83 5.03 -15.17
C LEU A 85 0.50 5.33 -13.69
N ASN A 86 -0.77 5.16 -13.29
CA ASN A 86 -1.19 5.30 -11.89
C ASN A 86 -0.40 4.35 -10.98
N TYR A 87 -0.32 3.08 -11.33
CA TYR A 87 0.38 2.06 -10.56
C TYR A 87 1.88 2.32 -10.47
N PHE A 88 2.53 2.58 -11.61
CA PHE A 88 3.96 2.85 -11.62
C PHE A 88 4.33 4.17 -10.94
N SER A 89 3.52 5.21 -11.09
CA SER A 89 3.77 6.49 -10.40
C SER A 89 3.68 6.32 -8.88
N TYR A 90 2.68 5.58 -8.38
CA TYR A 90 2.61 5.27 -6.96
C TYR A 90 3.84 4.49 -6.49
N PHE A 91 4.20 3.41 -7.18
CA PHE A 91 5.34 2.58 -6.83
C PHE A 91 6.63 3.41 -6.71
N ILE A 92 6.96 4.19 -7.75
CA ILE A 92 8.21 4.97 -7.80
C ILE A 92 8.23 6.05 -6.71
N VAL A 93 7.13 6.81 -6.57
CA VAL A 93 7.08 7.92 -5.62
C VAL A 93 7.02 7.40 -4.18
N ALA A 94 6.28 6.32 -3.92
CA ALA A 94 6.23 5.70 -2.60
C ALA A 94 7.59 5.11 -2.19
N TRP A 95 8.29 4.51 -3.14
CA TRP A 95 9.64 3.99 -2.90
C TRP A 95 10.62 5.09 -2.47
N GLY A 96 10.66 6.20 -3.22
CA GLY A 96 11.49 7.37 -2.87
C GLY A 96 11.08 8.03 -1.55
N TYR A 97 9.76 8.18 -1.30
CA TYR A 97 9.28 8.78 -0.07
C TYR A 97 9.54 7.89 1.16
N VAL A 98 9.35 6.59 1.04
CA VAL A 98 9.64 5.65 2.14
C VAL A 98 11.14 5.54 2.40
N LEU A 99 11.99 5.66 1.38
CA LEU A 99 13.45 5.80 1.57
C LEU A 99 13.78 7.04 2.41
N PHE A 100 13.17 8.19 2.11
CA PHE A 100 13.29 9.41 2.93
C PHE A 100 12.82 9.15 4.36
N LEU A 101 11.67 8.50 4.56
CA LEU A 101 11.18 8.16 5.90
C LEU A 101 12.12 7.20 6.63
N ALA A 102 12.74 6.27 5.93
CA ALA A 102 13.72 5.37 6.53
C ALA A 102 14.97 6.10 7.05
N ILE A 103 15.31 7.26 6.51
CA ILE A 103 16.41 8.09 6.99
C ILE A 103 15.95 8.99 8.16
N SER A 104 14.79 9.62 8.02
CA SER A 104 14.33 10.72 8.88
C SER A 104 13.42 10.31 10.04
N HIS A 105 12.74 9.15 9.96
CA HIS A 105 11.74 8.73 10.94
C HIS A 105 11.97 7.30 11.41
N LYS A 106 11.58 7.03 12.67
CA LYS A 106 11.59 5.68 13.26
C LYS A 106 10.18 5.23 13.53
N TYR A 107 9.80 4.08 12.96
CA TYR A 107 8.55 3.38 13.25
C TYR A 107 8.86 2.06 13.95
N ASP A 108 7.94 1.58 14.78
CA ASP A 108 8.09 0.31 15.51
C ASP A 108 7.83 -0.89 14.59
N PHE A 109 6.93 -0.73 13.63
CA PHE A 109 6.67 -1.72 12.56
C PHE A 109 6.05 -1.06 11.33
N VAL A 110 6.07 -1.81 10.24
CA VAL A 110 5.40 -1.45 8.99
C VAL A 110 4.19 -2.36 8.79
N PHE A 111 3.08 -1.78 8.38
CA PHE A 111 1.91 -2.50 7.93
C PHE A 111 1.63 -2.15 6.47
N VAL A 112 1.45 -3.17 5.65
CA VAL A 112 1.14 -3.00 4.23
C VAL A 112 -0.23 -3.60 3.95
N GLN A 113 -1.12 -2.82 3.37
CA GLN A 113 -2.35 -3.31 2.77
C GLN A 113 -2.09 -3.57 1.30
N GLN A 114 -1.91 -4.83 0.94
CA GLN A 114 -1.63 -5.26 -0.43
C GLN A 114 -2.93 -5.48 -1.19
N LEU A 115 -3.18 -4.58 -2.14
CA LEU A 115 -4.18 -4.69 -3.19
C LEU A 115 -3.46 -4.92 -4.53
N SER A 116 -4.17 -4.82 -5.64
CA SER A 116 -3.59 -4.78 -6.99
C SER A 116 -3.05 -3.37 -7.31
N PRO A 117 -1.83 -3.27 -7.83
CA PRO A 117 -0.85 -4.33 -8.12
C PRO A 117 0.02 -4.70 -6.92
N VAL A 118 0.59 -5.91 -6.92
CA VAL A 118 1.45 -6.38 -5.80
C VAL A 118 2.62 -5.45 -5.50
N MET A 119 3.18 -4.76 -6.49
CA MET A 119 4.34 -3.87 -6.31
C MET A 119 4.08 -2.70 -5.35
N MET A 120 2.84 -2.46 -4.94
CA MET A 120 2.54 -1.43 -3.93
C MET A 120 3.05 -1.80 -2.52
N SER A 121 3.40 -3.06 -2.28
CA SER A 121 3.98 -3.54 -1.02
C SER A 121 5.50 -3.29 -0.91
N ALA A 122 6.19 -3.18 -2.04
CA ALA A 122 7.65 -3.02 -2.08
C ALA A 122 8.22 -1.87 -1.24
N PRO A 123 7.58 -0.68 -1.14
CA PRO A 123 8.04 0.37 -0.23
C PRO A 123 8.08 -0.08 1.23
N GLY A 124 7.11 -0.91 1.67
CA GLY A 124 7.13 -1.48 3.02
C GLY A 124 8.32 -2.42 3.25
N VAL A 125 8.61 -3.27 2.27
CA VAL A 125 9.80 -4.14 2.28
C VAL A 125 11.09 -3.33 2.32
N LEU A 126 11.17 -2.23 1.57
CA LEU A 126 12.31 -1.32 1.60
C LEU A 126 12.54 -0.78 3.02
N TYR A 127 11.48 -0.26 3.66
CA TYR A 127 11.60 0.27 5.03
C TYR A 127 12.10 -0.80 6.00
N LYS A 128 11.49 -2.01 5.97
CA LYS A 128 11.93 -3.14 6.80
C LYS A 128 13.41 -3.44 6.61
N LYS A 129 13.88 -3.55 5.38
CA LYS A 129 15.30 -3.87 5.08
C LYS A 129 16.26 -2.83 5.67
N LEU A 130 15.92 -1.56 5.57
CA LEU A 130 16.77 -0.46 6.05
C LEU A 130 16.71 -0.27 7.56
N ARG A 131 15.54 -0.46 8.17
CA ARG A 131 15.33 -0.18 9.59
C ARG A 131 15.27 -1.41 10.47
N LYS A 132 15.20 -2.62 9.89
CA LYS A 132 15.14 -3.91 10.58
C LYS A 132 13.97 -4.02 11.57
N VAL A 133 12.82 -3.44 11.21
CA VAL A 133 11.59 -3.50 12.00
C VAL A 133 10.65 -4.56 11.44
N PRO A 134 9.69 -5.07 12.22
CA PRO A 134 8.68 -6.02 11.71
C PRO A 134 7.87 -5.45 10.54
N LEU A 135 7.57 -6.30 9.56
CA LEU A 135 6.68 -6.04 8.44
C LEU A 135 5.50 -7.01 8.48
N TYR A 136 4.30 -6.45 8.52
CA TYR A 136 3.05 -7.19 8.42
C TYR A 136 2.37 -6.85 7.10
N THR A 137 2.12 -7.86 6.27
CA THR A 137 1.49 -7.68 4.95
C THR A 137 0.09 -8.28 4.98
N TRP A 138 -0.91 -7.44 4.75
CA TRP A 138 -2.29 -7.85 4.62
C TRP A 138 -2.64 -8.02 3.15
N VAL A 139 -2.73 -9.28 2.72
CA VAL A 139 -2.99 -9.68 1.34
C VAL A 139 -4.49 -9.69 1.10
N LEU A 140 -4.95 -8.82 0.20
CA LEU A 140 -6.34 -8.70 -0.22
C LEU A 140 -6.57 -9.19 -1.65
N ASP A 141 -5.50 -9.20 -2.47
CA ASP A 141 -5.51 -9.73 -3.84
C ASP A 141 -4.36 -10.72 -4.04
N LEU A 142 -4.68 -11.90 -4.56
CA LEU A 142 -3.68 -12.91 -4.91
C LEU A 142 -3.03 -12.58 -6.26
N TRP A 143 -1.72 -12.45 -6.26
CA TRP A 143 -0.91 -12.25 -7.44
C TRP A 143 0.04 -13.45 -7.65
N PRO A 144 0.29 -13.88 -8.88
CA PRO A 144 -0.11 -13.28 -10.17
C PRO A 144 -1.51 -13.64 -10.68
N GLU A 145 -2.31 -14.42 -9.94
CA GLU A 145 -3.62 -14.94 -10.38
C GLU A 145 -4.59 -13.81 -10.75
N SER A 146 -4.63 -12.74 -9.96
CA SER A 146 -5.46 -11.55 -10.25
C SER A 146 -5.09 -10.89 -11.57
N LEU A 147 -3.80 -10.91 -11.96
CA LEU A 147 -3.33 -10.37 -13.23
C LEU A 147 -3.82 -11.21 -14.42
N ALA A 148 -3.81 -12.53 -14.28
CA ALA A 148 -4.32 -13.45 -15.30
C ALA A 148 -5.85 -13.32 -15.42
N ALA A 149 -6.57 -13.31 -14.31
CA ALA A 149 -8.03 -13.28 -14.27
C ALA A 149 -8.61 -11.96 -14.76
N ALA A 150 -8.11 -10.82 -14.27
CA ALA A 150 -8.65 -9.50 -14.58
C ALA A 150 -7.99 -8.83 -15.79
N GLY A 151 -6.72 -9.10 -16.04
CA GLY A 151 -5.94 -8.49 -17.11
C GLY A 151 -5.91 -9.25 -18.41
N GLY A 152 -6.33 -10.53 -18.41
CA GLY A 152 -6.23 -11.43 -19.57
C GLY A 152 -4.77 -11.70 -20.00
N ILE A 153 -3.81 -11.48 -19.10
CA ILE A 153 -2.38 -11.68 -19.36
C ILE A 153 -2.03 -13.13 -19.07
N ASN A 154 -1.83 -13.91 -20.15
CA ASN A 154 -1.46 -15.32 -20.05
C ASN A 154 0.00 -15.59 -20.45
N ASN A 155 0.81 -14.54 -20.61
CA ASN A 155 2.23 -14.69 -20.94
C ASN A 155 3.00 -15.28 -19.75
N ARG A 156 3.55 -16.49 -19.93
CA ARG A 156 4.28 -17.26 -18.88
C ARG A 156 5.48 -16.50 -18.29
N HIS A 157 6.15 -15.69 -19.10
CA HIS A 157 7.32 -14.93 -18.63
C HIS A 157 6.90 -13.77 -17.73
N ILE A 158 5.81 -13.08 -18.09
CA ILE A 158 5.23 -12.00 -17.27
C ILE A 158 4.71 -12.57 -15.93
N LEU A 159 3.93 -13.65 -15.99
CA LEU A 159 3.42 -14.31 -14.79
C LEU A 159 4.56 -14.86 -13.92
N GLY A 160 5.60 -15.45 -14.54
CA GLY A 160 6.79 -15.91 -13.82
C GLY A 160 7.56 -14.79 -13.12
N PHE A 161 7.71 -13.64 -13.76
CA PHE A 161 8.31 -12.45 -13.17
C PHE A 161 7.53 -11.99 -11.92
N PHE A 162 6.21 -11.82 -12.05
CA PHE A 162 5.39 -11.41 -10.92
C PHE A 162 5.33 -12.45 -9.80
N ASN A 163 5.32 -13.76 -10.13
CA ASN A 163 5.40 -14.81 -9.12
C ASN A 163 6.73 -14.74 -8.31
N HIS A 164 7.85 -14.52 -9.00
CA HIS A 164 9.13 -14.32 -8.31
C HIS A 164 9.11 -13.07 -7.43
N PHE A 165 8.51 -11.98 -7.90
CA PHE A 165 8.36 -10.74 -7.16
C PHE A 165 7.52 -10.94 -5.89
N VAL A 166 6.33 -11.58 -6.02
CA VAL A 166 5.45 -11.92 -4.89
C VAL A 166 6.19 -12.76 -3.84
N LYS A 167 6.84 -13.84 -4.28
CA LYS A 167 7.62 -14.70 -3.36
C LYS A 167 8.72 -13.94 -2.64
N SER A 168 9.39 -13.01 -3.34
CA SER A 168 10.41 -12.15 -2.73
C SER A 168 9.80 -11.24 -1.66
N GLU A 169 8.63 -10.64 -1.90
CA GLU A 169 7.95 -9.76 -0.96
C GLU A 169 7.47 -10.52 0.28
N TYR A 170 6.83 -11.67 0.08
CA TYR A 170 6.35 -12.51 1.17
C TYR A 170 7.48 -13.04 2.05
N LYS A 171 8.64 -13.38 1.46
CA LYS A 171 9.83 -13.77 2.22
C LYS A 171 10.32 -12.70 3.19
N TRP A 172 10.07 -11.42 2.91
CA TRP A 172 10.46 -10.31 3.78
C TRP A 172 9.39 -9.94 4.80
N SER A 173 8.17 -10.47 4.67
CA SER A 173 7.09 -10.25 5.63
C SER A 173 7.27 -11.15 6.86
N ASP A 174 7.24 -10.58 8.06
CA ASP A 174 7.28 -11.37 9.31
C ASP A 174 5.94 -12.03 9.58
N LYS A 175 4.86 -11.44 9.08
CA LYS A 175 3.52 -12.01 9.11
C LYS A 175 2.76 -11.64 7.85
N ILE A 176 2.08 -12.62 7.29
CA ILE A 176 1.12 -12.44 6.21
C ILE A 176 -0.27 -12.64 6.82
N LEU A 177 -1.15 -11.67 6.58
CA LEU A 177 -2.54 -11.70 7.00
C LEU A 177 -3.39 -11.88 5.74
N THR A 178 -4.35 -12.78 5.78
CA THR A 178 -5.23 -13.09 4.65
C THR A 178 -6.68 -12.75 4.99
N SER A 179 -7.46 -12.40 3.98
CA SER A 179 -8.90 -12.14 4.14
C SER A 179 -9.74 -13.42 4.15
N SER A 180 -9.16 -14.55 3.74
CA SER A 180 -9.85 -15.83 3.62
C SER A 180 -8.87 -16.99 3.80
N LYS A 181 -9.35 -18.08 4.42
CA LYS A 181 -8.57 -19.32 4.56
C LYS A 181 -8.16 -19.93 3.21
N SER A 182 -8.93 -19.68 2.15
CA SER A 182 -8.57 -20.15 0.81
C SER A 182 -7.31 -19.48 0.23
N PHE A 183 -6.90 -18.31 0.76
CA PHE A 183 -5.67 -17.65 0.36
C PHE A 183 -4.43 -18.38 0.89
N ASP A 184 -4.54 -19.03 2.05
CA ASP A 184 -3.42 -19.72 2.71
C ASP A 184 -2.85 -20.86 1.84
N LEU A 185 -3.64 -21.39 0.90
CA LEU A 185 -3.21 -22.46 -0.02
C LEU A 185 -2.36 -21.91 -1.18
N ASN A 186 -2.32 -20.59 -1.41
CA ASN A 186 -1.67 -19.95 -2.55
C ASN A 186 -0.55 -18.98 -2.13
N ILE A 187 -0.25 -18.89 -0.85
CA ILE A 187 0.81 -18.08 -0.24
C ILE A 187 1.90 -18.99 0.32
#